data_a8f5adc2119ceffed8fc21ec84102f54
#
_entry.id   a8f5adc2119ceffed8fc21ec84102f54
#
_cell.length_a   1.000
_cell.length_b   1.000
_cell.length_c   1.000
_cell.angle_alpha   90.00
_cell.angle_beta   90.00
_cell.angle_gamma   90.00
#
_symmetry.space_group_name_H-M   'P 1'
#
loop_
_entity.id
_entity.type
_entity.pdbx_description
1 polymer ?
#
loop_
_entity_poly.entity_id
_entity_poly.type
_entity_poly.pdbx_seq_one_letter_code
_entity_poly.pdbx_strand_id
1 'polypeptide(L)'
;SVVVTSSTAGLYGYPNRAPYAAAKWAVIGLMKTLAMELGPFGIRANAICPGSVEGPRMEGVLEREAAAKGMTRDQVYDGYASGTALGRFVEADDIANMAVFLGSDAARLVSGQVIAVDGFTINPDPKV
;
A
#
# COMPACT_ATOMS: atom_id res chain seq x y z
N SER A 1 -0.61 18.71 -7.78
CA SER A 1 -0.94 17.58 -6.91
C SER A 1 0.27 16.71 -6.69
N VAL A 2 0.60 16.42 -5.45
CA VAL A 2 1.66 15.49 -5.04
C VAL A 2 1.00 14.19 -4.57
N VAL A 3 1.40 13.06 -5.12
CA VAL A 3 0.95 11.74 -4.68
C VAL A 3 2.19 10.91 -4.34
N VAL A 4 2.27 10.46 -3.11
CA VAL A 4 3.36 9.58 -2.67
C VAL A 4 2.84 8.16 -2.49
N THR A 5 3.68 7.17 -2.76
CA THR A 5 3.34 5.77 -2.59
C THR A 5 4.01 5.22 -1.33
N SER A 6 3.20 4.96 -0.32
CA SER A 6 3.62 4.24 0.88
C SER A 6 3.32 2.74 0.72
N SER A 7 2.65 2.14 1.67
CA SER A 7 2.29 0.72 1.71
C SER A 7 1.34 0.50 2.89
N THR A 8 0.63 -0.61 2.94
CA THR A 8 0.01 -1.08 4.18
C THR A 8 1.03 -1.25 5.32
N ALA A 9 2.30 -1.52 5.01
CA ALA A 9 3.40 -1.50 5.98
C ALA A 9 3.67 -0.09 6.58
N GLY A 10 3.12 0.96 6.04
CA GLY A 10 3.09 2.30 6.62
C GLY A 10 1.88 2.55 7.53
N LEU A 11 0.98 1.58 7.67
CA LEU A 11 -0.23 1.66 8.49
C LEU A 11 -0.24 0.67 9.65
N TYR A 12 0.48 -0.45 9.49
CA TYR A 12 0.53 -1.56 10.43
C TYR A 12 1.97 -1.94 10.77
N GLY A 13 2.16 -2.65 11.88
CA GLY A 13 3.42 -3.34 12.15
C GLY A 13 3.61 -4.50 11.17
N TYR A 14 4.85 -4.72 10.75
CA TYR A 14 5.19 -5.81 9.82
C TYR A 14 6.40 -6.58 10.36
N PRO A 15 6.20 -7.80 10.87
CA PRO A 15 7.28 -8.63 11.40
C PRO A 15 8.38 -8.86 10.36
N ASN A 16 9.63 -8.85 10.82
CA ASN A 16 10.84 -9.07 10.01
C ASN A 16 11.05 -8.04 8.87
N ARG A 17 10.35 -6.89 8.92
CA ARG A 17 10.45 -5.83 7.90
C ARG A 17 10.61 -4.45 8.51
N ALA A 18 11.25 -4.33 9.68
CA ALA A 18 11.38 -3.06 10.40
C ALA A 18 11.94 -1.91 9.55
N PRO A 19 13.04 -2.06 8.75
CA PRO A 19 13.53 -0.95 7.93
C PRO A 19 12.54 -0.50 6.86
N TYR A 20 11.87 -1.45 6.23
CA TYR A 20 10.85 -1.15 5.22
C TYR A 20 9.64 -0.44 5.83
N ALA A 21 9.12 -0.96 6.95
CA ALA A 21 8.00 -0.36 7.65
C ALA A 21 8.36 1.07 8.10
N ALA A 22 9.53 1.27 8.72
CA ALA A 22 9.99 2.59 9.14
C ALA A 22 10.03 3.58 7.98
N ALA A 23 10.56 3.18 6.82
CA ALA A 23 10.60 4.03 5.62
C ALA A 23 9.20 4.38 5.12
N LYS A 24 8.25 3.43 5.14
CA LYS A 24 6.88 3.65 4.67
C LYS A 24 6.06 4.52 5.63
N TRP A 25 6.28 4.41 6.93
CA TRP A 25 5.73 5.35 7.92
C TRP A 25 6.30 6.76 7.73
N ALA A 26 7.61 6.88 7.48
CA ALA A 26 8.26 8.17 7.25
C ALA A 26 7.69 8.91 6.03
N VAL A 27 7.40 8.21 4.94
CA VAL A 27 6.77 8.78 3.74
C VAL A 27 5.41 9.41 4.06
N ILE A 28 4.62 8.80 4.93
CA ILE A 28 3.32 9.34 5.36
C ILE A 28 3.52 10.63 6.17
N GLY A 29 4.47 10.64 7.10
CA GLY A 29 4.80 11.83 7.87
C GLY A 29 5.27 12.99 6.98
N LEU A 30 6.15 12.71 6.04
CA LEU A 30 6.60 13.68 5.04
C LEU A 30 5.42 14.23 4.22
N MET A 31 4.56 13.38 3.72
CA MET A 31 3.39 13.79 2.93
C MET A 31 2.47 14.74 3.71
N LYS A 32 2.18 14.42 4.97
CA LYS A 32 1.32 15.27 5.81
C LYS A 32 1.96 16.63 6.05
N THR A 33 3.26 16.69 6.27
CA THR A 33 4.02 17.93 6.41
C THR A 33 3.94 18.75 5.13
N LEU A 34 4.20 18.14 3.97
CA LEU A 34 4.08 18.81 2.67
C LEU A 34 2.66 19.33 2.40
N ALA A 35 1.64 18.59 2.78
CA ALA A 35 0.25 19.05 2.64
C ALA A 35 -0.01 20.34 3.41
N MET A 36 0.57 20.47 4.61
CA MET A 36 0.45 21.70 5.42
C MET A 36 1.29 22.84 4.85
N GLU A 37 2.55 22.60 4.51
CA GLU A 37 3.48 23.63 4.05
C GLU A 37 3.13 24.17 2.66
N LEU A 38 2.66 23.32 1.77
CA LEU A 38 2.37 23.65 0.37
C LEU A 38 0.91 24.06 0.15
N GLY A 39 0.02 23.77 1.09
CA GLY A 39 -1.39 24.13 1.02
C GLY A 39 -1.66 25.62 0.72
N PRO A 40 -0.95 26.57 1.37
CA PRO A 40 -1.09 27.99 1.06
C PRO A 40 -0.78 28.38 -0.39
N PHE A 41 -0.06 27.53 -1.11
CA PHE A 41 0.26 27.72 -2.54
C PHE A 41 -0.70 26.96 -3.47
N GLY A 42 -1.80 26.40 -2.94
CA GLY A 42 -2.76 25.64 -3.71
C GLY A 42 -2.28 24.24 -4.14
N ILE A 43 -1.23 23.72 -3.48
CA ILE A 43 -0.67 22.41 -3.77
C ILE A 43 -1.20 21.40 -2.75
N ARG A 44 -1.76 20.31 -3.26
CA ARG A 44 -2.25 19.19 -2.46
C ARG A 44 -1.21 18.07 -2.37
N ALA A 45 -1.18 17.35 -1.26
CA ALA A 45 -0.35 16.16 -1.11
C ALA A 45 -1.15 15.04 -0.43
N ASN A 46 -1.10 13.85 -1.00
CA ASN A 46 -1.78 12.66 -0.50
C ASN A 46 -0.88 11.43 -0.62
N ALA A 47 -1.17 10.41 0.16
CA ALA A 47 -0.46 9.12 0.11
C ALA A 47 -1.42 8.00 -0.31
N ILE A 48 -0.95 7.13 -1.19
CA ILE A 48 -1.58 5.85 -1.47
C ILE A 48 -0.80 4.77 -0.73
N CYS A 49 -1.53 3.87 -0.07
CA CYS A 49 -0.98 2.71 0.63
C CYS A 49 -1.48 1.42 -0.04
N PRO A 50 -0.74 0.90 -1.04
CA PRO A 50 -1.10 -0.36 -1.67
C PRO A 50 -1.00 -1.54 -0.70
N GLY A 51 -1.89 -2.51 -0.87
CA GLY A 51 -1.74 -3.85 -0.33
C GLY A 51 -0.80 -4.70 -1.18
N SER A 52 -1.02 -6.00 -1.22
CA SER A 52 -0.31 -6.90 -2.12
C SER A 52 -0.80 -6.68 -3.55
N VAL A 53 0.12 -6.27 -4.43
CA VAL A 53 -0.18 -5.93 -5.82
C VAL A 53 0.28 -7.08 -6.72
N GLU A 54 -0.61 -7.54 -7.60
CA GLU A 54 -0.28 -8.54 -8.63
C GLU A 54 0.89 -8.06 -9.49
N GLY A 55 1.74 -8.99 -9.89
CA GLY A 55 2.84 -8.69 -10.80
C GLY A 55 4.13 -9.45 -10.51
N PRO A 56 5.14 -9.32 -11.39
CA PRO A 56 6.37 -10.11 -11.32
C PRO A 56 7.14 -9.99 -10.00
N ARG A 57 7.10 -8.82 -9.38
CA ARG A 57 7.75 -8.61 -8.08
C ARG A 57 7.10 -9.45 -6.98
N MET A 58 5.77 -9.49 -6.96
CA MET A 58 5.04 -10.25 -5.95
C MET A 58 5.14 -11.75 -6.21
N GLU A 59 5.13 -12.18 -7.47
CA GLU A 59 5.41 -13.57 -7.83
C GLU A 59 6.75 -14.05 -7.25
N GLY A 60 7.81 -13.27 -7.41
CA GLY A 60 9.11 -13.59 -6.82
C GLY A 60 9.08 -13.66 -5.27
N VAL A 61 8.21 -12.91 -4.62
CA VAL A 61 8.00 -13.01 -3.15
C VAL A 61 7.32 -14.33 -2.81
N LEU A 62 6.22 -14.65 -3.50
CA LEU A 62 5.44 -15.87 -3.28
C LEU A 62 6.29 -17.13 -3.49
N GLU A 63 7.07 -17.18 -4.56
CA GLU A 63 7.94 -18.32 -4.87
C GLU A 63 9.03 -18.52 -3.81
N ARG A 64 9.70 -17.45 -3.39
CA ARG A 64 10.73 -17.55 -2.34
C ARG A 64 10.16 -17.98 -1.01
N GLU A 65 8.99 -17.47 -0.65
CA GLU A 65 8.35 -17.80 0.61
C GLU A 65 7.81 -19.24 0.59
N ALA A 66 7.25 -19.68 -0.52
CA ALA A 66 6.83 -21.06 -0.73
C ALA A 66 8.01 -22.02 -0.56
N ALA A 67 9.15 -21.75 -1.17
CA ALA A 67 10.36 -22.56 -1.04
C ALA A 67 10.88 -22.57 0.42
N ALA A 68 10.89 -21.43 1.10
CA ALA A 68 11.37 -21.33 2.47
C ALA A 68 10.47 -22.06 3.48
N LYS A 69 9.18 -22.14 3.21
CA LYS A 69 8.18 -22.74 4.12
C LYS A 69 7.76 -24.16 3.74
N GLY A 70 8.25 -24.71 2.63
CA GLY A 70 7.82 -26.02 2.13
C GLY A 70 6.34 -26.03 1.69
N MET A 71 5.84 -24.90 1.20
CA MET A 71 4.47 -24.72 0.72
C MET A 71 4.43 -24.58 -0.78
N THR A 72 3.24 -24.67 -1.38
CA THR A 72 3.05 -24.28 -2.77
C THR A 72 2.91 -22.77 -2.91
N ARG A 73 3.19 -22.23 -4.10
CA ARG A 73 2.97 -20.81 -4.41
C ARG A 73 1.52 -20.40 -4.12
N ASP A 74 0.55 -21.24 -4.50
CA ASP A 74 -0.87 -20.94 -4.33
C ASP A 74 -1.29 -20.96 -2.86
N GLN A 75 -0.72 -21.84 -2.04
CA GLN A 75 -0.97 -21.80 -0.59
C GLN A 75 -0.47 -20.50 0.05
N VAL A 76 0.68 -19.99 -0.38
CA VAL A 76 1.19 -18.70 0.09
C VAL A 76 0.30 -17.55 -0.40
N TYR A 77 -0.10 -17.58 -1.67
CA TYR A 77 -1.03 -16.59 -2.23
C TYR A 77 -2.35 -16.54 -1.43
N ASP A 78 -2.98 -17.69 -1.22
CA ASP A 78 -4.25 -17.79 -0.51
C ASP A 78 -4.11 -17.29 0.94
N GLY A 79 -2.99 -17.57 1.57
CA GLY A 79 -2.68 -17.06 2.90
C GLY A 79 -2.65 -15.52 2.93
N TYR A 80 -1.96 -14.88 2.01
CA TYR A 80 -1.93 -13.41 1.91
C TYR A 80 -3.31 -12.85 1.53
N ALA A 81 -3.99 -13.45 0.57
CA ALA A 81 -5.31 -13.01 0.12
C ALA A 81 -6.34 -13.08 1.26
N SER A 82 -6.30 -14.14 2.08
CA SER A 82 -7.18 -14.29 3.24
C SER A 82 -6.97 -13.21 4.31
N GLY A 83 -5.85 -12.51 4.29
CA GLY A 83 -5.56 -11.36 5.15
C GLY A 83 -6.31 -10.10 4.76
N THR A 84 -7.07 -10.12 3.66
CA THR A 84 -7.91 -9.01 3.21
C THR A 84 -9.39 -9.37 3.18
N ALA A 85 -10.25 -8.40 3.42
CA ALA A 85 -11.70 -8.62 3.40
C ALA A 85 -12.23 -9.02 2.01
N LEU A 86 -11.61 -8.48 0.94
CA LEU A 86 -11.99 -8.83 -0.44
C LEU A 86 -11.38 -10.15 -0.92
N GLY A 87 -10.50 -10.78 -0.14
CA GLY A 87 -9.96 -12.12 -0.41
C GLY A 87 -9.08 -12.21 -1.65
N ARG A 88 -8.45 -11.12 -2.07
CA ARG A 88 -7.60 -11.09 -3.27
C ARG A 88 -6.56 -9.98 -3.21
N PHE A 89 -5.54 -10.08 -4.08
CA PHE A 89 -4.59 -9.00 -4.30
C PHE A 89 -5.23 -7.88 -5.13
N VAL A 90 -4.62 -6.71 -5.09
CA VAL A 90 -4.97 -5.57 -5.95
C VAL A 90 -4.18 -5.63 -7.25
N GLU A 91 -4.73 -5.06 -8.30
CA GLU A 91 -4.04 -4.90 -9.57
C GLU A 91 -3.35 -3.53 -9.66
N ALA A 92 -2.36 -3.41 -10.53
CA ALA A 92 -1.66 -2.14 -10.72
C ALA A 92 -2.61 -1.01 -11.14
N ASP A 93 -3.63 -1.35 -11.93
CA ASP A 93 -4.65 -0.40 -12.38
C ASP A 93 -5.51 0.15 -11.23
N ASP A 94 -5.73 -0.63 -10.17
CA ASP A 94 -6.44 -0.14 -8.98
C ASP A 94 -5.68 1.02 -8.33
N ILE A 95 -4.35 0.90 -8.26
CA ILE A 95 -3.48 1.95 -7.73
C ILE A 95 -3.43 3.15 -8.69
N ALA A 96 -3.29 2.90 -9.99
CA ALA A 96 -3.25 3.94 -11.02
C ALA A 96 -4.55 4.76 -11.03
N ASN A 97 -5.70 4.11 -10.93
CA ASN A 97 -7.01 4.77 -10.89
C ASN A 97 -7.14 5.71 -9.68
N MET A 98 -6.65 5.29 -8.51
CA MET A 98 -6.63 6.15 -7.34
C MET A 98 -5.68 7.34 -7.54
N ALA A 99 -4.52 7.13 -8.13
CA ALA A 99 -3.59 8.22 -8.44
C ALA A 99 -4.18 9.23 -9.41
N VAL A 100 -4.87 8.78 -10.44
CA VAL A 100 -5.58 9.64 -11.40
C VAL A 100 -6.67 10.46 -10.70
N PHE A 101 -7.48 9.83 -9.84
CA PHE A 101 -8.49 10.54 -9.05
C PHE A 101 -7.85 11.63 -8.18
N LEU A 102 -6.81 11.31 -7.43
CA LEU A 102 -6.13 12.27 -6.55
C LEU A 102 -5.47 13.41 -7.32
N GLY A 103 -5.01 13.16 -8.55
CA GLY A 103 -4.44 14.17 -9.44
C GLY A 103 -5.47 15.05 -10.15
N SER A 104 -6.75 14.69 -10.10
CA SER A 104 -7.81 15.37 -10.84
C SER A 104 -8.51 16.46 -10.02
N ASP A 105 -9.31 17.29 -10.70
CA ASP A 105 -10.16 18.30 -10.07
C ASP A 105 -11.28 17.70 -9.21
N ALA A 106 -11.64 16.44 -9.45
CA ALA A 106 -12.60 15.72 -8.60
C ALA A 106 -12.10 15.61 -7.14
N ALA A 107 -10.78 15.62 -6.93
CA ALA A 107 -10.13 15.59 -5.62
C ALA A 107 -9.63 16.98 -5.16
N ARG A 108 -10.16 18.07 -5.68
CA ARG A 108 -9.66 19.45 -5.44
C ARG A 108 -9.54 19.87 -3.98
N LEU A 109 -10.28 19.25 -3.08
CA LEU A 109 -10.23 19.50 -1.63
C LEU A 109 -9.72 18.29 -0.84
N VAL A 110 -9.16 17.28 -1.51
CA VAL A 110 -8.54 16.12 -0.88
C VAL A 110 -7.05 16.39 -0.74
N SER A 111 -6.58 16.61 0.48
CA SER A 111 -5.16 16.85 0.82
C SER A 111 -4.85 16.31 2.21
N GLY A 112 -3.63 15.88 2.44
CA GLY A 112 -3.17 15.32 3.71
C GLY A 112 -3.75 13.92 4.00
N GLN A 113 -4.37 13.28 3.02
CA GLN A 113 -5.05 12.00 3.21
C GLN A 113 -4.14 10.81 2.95
N VAL A 114 -4.39 9.75 3.70
CA VAL A 114 -3.73 8.44 3.56
C VAL A 114 -4.79 7.46 3.11
N ILE A 115 -4.66 6.94 1.89
CA ILE A 115 -5.69 6.13 1.26
C ILE A 115 -5.13 4.74 0.99
N ALA A 116 -5.68 3.74 1.68
CA ALA A 116 -5.36 2.36 1.41
C ALA A 116 -6.11 1.87 0.16
N VAL A 117 -5.37 1.19 -0.72
CA VAL A 117 -5.92 0.44 -1.85
C VAL A 117 -5.41 -0.98 -1.67
N ASP A 118 -6.14 -1.78 -0.90
CA ASP A 118 -5.63 -3.04 -0.34
C ASP A 118 -6.69 -4.12 -0.17
N GLY A 119 -7.91 -3.89 -0.59
CA GLY A 119 -9.03 -4.81 -0.35
C GLY A 119 -9.45 -4.91 1.11
N PHE A 120 -9.13 -3.92 1.92
CA PHE A 120 -9.31 -3.85 3.37
C PHE A 120 -8.53 -4.94 4.11
N THR A 121 -7.31 -4.61 4.47
CA THR A 121 -6.44 -5.48 5.27
C THR A 121 -7.02 -5.68 6.67
N ILE A 122 -7.39 -6.92 6.99
CA ILE A 122 -7.92 -7.35 8.30
C ILE A 122 -6.86 -8.09 9.13
N ASN A 123 -5.87 -8.66 8.45
CA ASN A 123 -4.69 -9.26 9.07
C ASN A 123 -3.44 -8.92 8.25
N PRO A 124 -2.62 -7.96 8.71
CA PRO A 124 -1.43 -7.53 7.97
C PRO A 124 -0.30 -8.57 7.94
N ASP A 125 -0.36 -9.56 8.80
CA ASP A 125 0.63 -10.64 8.90
C ASP A 125 -0.09 -12.00 8.89
N PRO A 126 -0.65 -12.43 7.77
CA PRO A 126 -1.29 -13.71 7.68
C PRO A 126 -0.25 -14.83 7.90
N LYS A 127 -0.49 -15.65 8.89
CA LYS A 127 0.37 -16.78 9.20
C LYS A 127 0.07 -17.93 8.24
N VAL A 128 0.89 -18.03 7.25
CA VAL A 128 0.91 -19.13 6.29
C VAL A 128 2.18 -19.93 6.42
#